data_74dddca26498128fa724fd15111ac0b7
#
_entry.id   74dddca26498128fa724fd15111ac0b7
#
_cell.length_a   1.000
_cell.length_b   1.000
_cell.length_c   1.000
_cell.angle_alpha   90.00
_cell.angle_beta   90.00
_cell.angle_gamma   90.00
#
_symmetry.space_group_name_H-M   'P 1'
#
loop_
_entity.id
_entity.type
_entity.pdbx_description
1 polymer ?
#
loop_
_entity_poly.entity_id
_entity_poly.type
_entity_poly.pdbx_seq_one_letter_code
_entity_poly.pdbx_strand_id
1 'polypeptide(L)'
;EFILAIRDNNMEEAVRIMKSKNSLPGICGRVCPQETQCEEVCTLAKKGGQVAIGRLERYVADWERENMGALPVKPAKPSGKKVAVVGSGPAGLTAAADLVKMGHATTIFEALHVAGGVLMYGIPEFRLPKDVVQGEVNYVASLGVEVKLDSVVGKLVTIDELLRDGYDAVFLGTGAGLPMFLNIPGENFKGVYSANEYLTRVNLMEAYKGSESPT
;
A
#
# COMPACT_ATOMS: atom_id res chain seq x y z
N GLU A 1 5.11 3.59 -21.75
CA GLU A 1 5.32 5.05 -21.81
C GLU A 1 6.39 5.49 -20.79
N PHE A 2 6.27 5.19 -19.49
CA PHE A 2 7.26 5.62 -18.49
C PHE A 2 8.69 5.13 -18.79
N ILE A 3 8.85 3.93 -19.34
CA ILE A 3 10.16 3.39 -19.76
C ILE A 3 10.80 4.24 -20.86
N LEU A 4 10.01 4.77 -21.78
CA LEU A 4 10.52 5.70 -22.80
C LEU A 4 10.98 7.02 -22.17
N ALA A 5 10.26 7.53 -21.20
CA ALA A 5 10.66 8.71 -20.45
C ALA A 5 11.99 8.50 -19.68
N ILE A 6 12.18 7.30 -19.09
CA ILE A 6 13.48 6.93 -18.48
C ILE A 6 14.60 6.94 -19.51
N ARG A 7 14.37 6.29 -20.67
CA ARG A 7 15.36 6.25 -21.79
C ARG A 7 15.76 7.64 -22.24
N ASP A 8 14.79 8.54 -22.30
CA ASP A 8 14.97 9.91 -22.75
C ASP A 8 15.45 10.84 -21.62
N ASN A 9 15.87 10.27 -20.48
CA ASN A 9 16.34 10.95 -19.25
C ASN A 9 15.36 11.99 -18.70
N ASN A 10 14.05 11.78 -18.90
CA ASN A 10 12.98 12.63 -18.37
C ASN A 10 12.30 11.93 -17.19
N MET A 11 12.95 12.00 -16.04
CA MET A 11 12.50 11.28 -14.85
C MET A 11 11.20 11.84 -14.26
N GLU A 12 10.99 13.16 -14.29
CA GLU A 12 9.75 13.78 -13.83
C GLU A 12 8.54 13.27 -14.61
N GLU A 13 8.69 13.17 -15.94
CA GLU A 13 7.64 12.61 -16.80
C GLU A 13 7.43 11.12 -16.54
N ALA A 14 8.51 10.36 -16.27
CA ALA A 14 8.41 8.96 -15.90
C ALA A 14 7.58 8.77 -14.61
N VAL A 15 7.83 9.59 -13.58
CA VAL A 15 7.05 9.61 -12.33
C VAL A 15 5.58 9.96 -12.62
N ARG A 16 5.32 11.02 -13.38
CA ARG A 16 3.97 11.48 -13.72
C ARG A 16 3.17 10.38 -14.43
N ILE A 17 3.78 9.75 -15.43
CA ILE A 17 3.13 8.66 -16.18
C ILE A 17 2.85 7.47 -15.25
N MET A 18 3.82 7.07 -14.44
CA MET A 18 3.68 5.95 -13.52
C MET A 18 2.57 6.20 -12.50
N LYS A 19 2.58 7.34 -11.81
CA LYS A 19 1.56 7.68 -10.80
C LYS A 19 0.18 7.94 -11.37
N SER A 20 0.05 8.15 -12.68
CA SER A 20 -1.25 8.18 -13.35
C SER A 20 -1.90 6.79 -13.45
N LYS A 21 -1.15 5.70 -13.26
CA LYS A 21 -1.60 4.31 -13.40
C LYS A 21 -1.44 3.48 -12.14
N ASN A 22 -0.45 3.79 -11.33
CA ASN A 22 -0.14 3.08 -10.09
C ASN A 22 0.07 4.09 -8.96
N SER A 23 -0.75 4.01 -7.92
CA SER A 23 -0.67 4.91 -6.77
C SER A 23 0.38 4.50 -5.74
N LEU A 24 0.95 3.29 -5.85
CA LEU A 24 1.92 2.72 -4.89
C LEU A 24 3.16 2.13 -5.60
N PRO A 25 3.85 2.87 -6.46
CA PRO A 25 4.93 2.34 -7.28
C PRO A 25 6.14 1.88 -6.46
N GLY A 26 6.46 2.57 -5.36
CA GLY A 26 7.55 2.19 -4.46
C GLY A 26 7.34 0.84 -3.79
N ILE A 27 6.10 0.46 -3.57
CA ILE A 27 5.70 -0.84 -3.02
C ILE A 27 5.69 -1.89 -4.13
N CYS A 28 5.00 -1.65 -5.24
CA CYS A 28 4.89 -2.60 -6.35
C CYS A 28 6.26 -3.01 -6.89
N GLY A 29 7.17 -2.05 -7.09
CA GLY A 29 8.54 -2.31 -7.56
C GLY A 29 9.40 -3.15 -6.61
N ARG A 30 8.93 -3.38 -5.34
CA ARG A 30 9.66 -4.18 -4.34
C ARG A 30 9.01 -5.52 -4.01
N VAL A 31 7.68 -5.60 -4.00
CA VAL A 31 6.98 -6.75 -3.44
C VAL A 31 6.14 -7.54 -4.43
N CYS A 32 5.76 -6.96 -5.57
CA CYS A 32 5.11 -7.72 -6.63
C CYS A 32 6.05 -8.81 -7.17
N PRO A 33 5.57 -10.04 -7.39
CA PRO A 33 6.34 -11.09 -8.04
C PRO A 33 6.29 -10.92 -9.56
N GLN A 34 6.97 -9.87 -10.07
CA GLN A 34 6.92 -9.49 -11.49
C GLN A 34 7.39 -10.62 -12.40
N GLU A 35 8.34 -11.42 -11.94
CA GLU A 35 8.94 -12.55 -12.66
C GLU A 35 7.89 -13.59 -13.08
N THR A 36 6.84 -13.76 -12.27
CA THR A 36 5.72 -14.70 -12.51
C THR A 36 4.44 -13.99 -12.98
N GLN A 37 4.50 -12.71 -13.28
CA GLN A 37 3.37 -11.88 -13.70
C GLN A 37 3.68 -11.13 -14.99
N CYS A 38 3.91 -9.81 -14.89
CA CYS A 38 4.10 -8.96 -16.08
C CYS A 38 5.38 -9.26 -16.86
N GLU A 39 6.45 -9.73 -16.22
CA GLU A 39 7.69 -10.11 -16.90
C GLU A 39 7.55 -11.47 -17.61
N GLU A 40 6.87 -12.45 -17.01
CA GLU A 40 6.65 -13.77 -17.60
C GLU A 40 5.98 -13.70 -18.98
N VAL A 41 5.00 -12.84 -19.12
CA VAL A 41 4.24 -12.67 -20.37
C VAL A 41 4.80 -11.59 -21.29
N CYS A 42 5.98 -11.07 -21.00
CA CYS A 42 6.60 -10.02 -21.77
C CYS A 42 6.93 -10.48 -23.21
N THR A 43 6.36 -9.81 -24.20
CA THR A 43 6.54 -10.17 -25.61
C THR A 43 8.00 -10.07 -26.08
N LEU A 44 8.80 -9.21 -25.44
CA LEU A 44 10.22 -9.06 -25.75
C LEU A 44 11.07 -10.25 -25.28
N ALA A 45 10.57 -11.09 -24.38
CA ALA A 45 11.23 -12.33 -23.97
C ALA A 45 11.62 -13.21 -25.18
N LYS A 46 10.82 -13.17 -26.28
CA LYS A 46 11.06 -13.90 -27.51
C LYS A 46 12.18 -13.30 -28.37
N LYS A 47 12.68 -12.09 -28.04
CA LYS A 47 13.64 -11.33 -28.85
C LYS A 47 14.93 -10.93 -28.12
N GLY A 48 15.20 -11.51 -26.98
CA GLY A 48 16.46 -11.25 -26.28
C GLY A 48 16.37 -10.92 -24.80
N GLY A 49 15.19 -10.89 -24.22
CA GLY A 49 15.00 -10.71 -22.77
C GLY A 49 13.75 -9.95 -22.41
N GLN A 50 13.23 -10.26 -21.24
CA GLN A 50 12.09 -9.55 -20.66
C GLN A 50 12.48 -8.12 -20.26
N VAL A 51 11.52 -7.21 -20.33
CA VAL A 51 11.70 -5.88 -19.72
C VAL A 51 11.60 -6.03 -18.21
N ALA A 52 12.62 -5.61 -17.48
CA ALA A 52 12.65 -5.64 -16.01
C ALA A 52 11.72 -4.54 -15.43
N ILE A 53 10.42 -4.69 -15.64
CA ILE A 53 9.40 -3.68 -15.34
C ILE A 53 9.43 -3.29 -13.86
N GLY A 54 9.47 -4.27 -12.95
CA GLY A 54 9.51 -4.01 -11.52
C GLY A 54 10.76 -3.25 -11.06
N ARG A 55 11.92 -3.55 -11.63
CA ARG A 55 13.17 -2.82 -11.33
C ARG A 55 13.12 -1.38 -11.83
N LEU A 56 12.55 -1.16 -13.01
CA LEU A 56 12.36 0.18 -13.56
C LEU A 56 11.33 0.98 -12.75
N GLU A 57 10.25 0.34 -12.33
CA GLU A 57 9.24 0.93 -11.45
C GLU A 57 9.86 1.35 -10.11
N ARG A 58 10.62 0.44 -9.48
CA ARG A 58 11.37 0.75 -8.26
C ARG A 58 12.34 1.92 -8.46
N TYR A 59 13.10 1.91 -9.56
CA TYR A 59 14.06 2.97 -9.85
C TYR A 59 13.41 4.36 -9.93
N VAL A 60 12.28 4.44 -10.63
CA VAL A 60 11.55 5.72 -10.74
C VAL A 60 10.96 6.17 -9.41
N ALA A 61 10.40 5.23 -8.62
CA ALA A 61 9.85 5.55 -7.31
C ALA A 61 10.92 5.98 -6.31
N ASP A 62 12.10 5.35 -6.34
CA ASP A 62 13.23 5.74 -5.49
C ASP A 62 13.79 7.10 -5.90
N TRP A 63 13.92 7.34 -7.20
CA TRP A 63 14.35 8.64 -7.73
C TRP A 63 13.38 9.76 -7.32
N GLU A 64 12.07 9.54 -7.41
CA GLU A 64 11.06 10.51 -6.95
C GLU A 64 11.27 10.86 -5.48
N ARG A 65 11.39 9.84 -4.62
CA ARG A 65 11.56 10.01 -3.18
C ARG A 65 12.82 10.82 -2.81
N GLU A 66 13.90 10.67 -3.59
CA GLU A 66 15.17 11.33 -3.34
C GLU A 66 15.25 12.76 -3.92
N ASN A 67 14.57 13.02 -5.02
CA ASN A 67 14.77 14.24 -5.82
C ASN A 67 13.53 15.15 -5.88
N MET A 68 12.33 14.61 -5.63
CA MET A 68 11.10 15.36 -5.71
C MET A 68 10.39 15.36 -4.36
N GLY A 69 9.85 16.51 -3.97
CA GLY A 69 8.83 16.55 -2.93
C GLY A 69 7.51 15.97 -3.42
N ALA A 70 6.48 16.03 -2.59
CA ALA A 70 5.14 15.60 -3.01
C ALA A 70 4.74 16.34 -4.31
N LEU A 71 4.47 15.56 -5.37
CA LEU A 71 4.00 16.14 -6.62
C LEU A 71 2.66 16.86 -6.39
N PRO A 72 2.52 18.10 -6.86
CA PRO A 72 1.25 18.78 -6.79
C PRO A 72 0.25 18.03 -7.67
N VAL A 73 -0.69 17.35 -7.04
CA VAL A 73 -1.80 16.73 -7.75
C VAL A 73 -2.87 17.80 -7.97
N LYS A 74 -3.21 18.04 -9.23
CA LYS A 74 -4.31 18.96 -9.55
C LYS A 74 -5.61 18.35 -9.01
N PRO A 75 -6.29 19.02 -8.07
CA PRO A 75 -7.52 18.46 -7.52
C PRO A 75 -8.57 18.30 -8.63
N ALA A 76 -9.23 17.15 -8.62
CA ALA A 76 -10.36 16.94 -9.50
C ALA A 76 -11.54 17.82 -9.06
N LYS A 77 -12.45 18.11 -9.99
CA LYS A 77 -13.70 18.81 -9.65
C LYS A 77 -14.48 17.97 -8.65
N PRO A 78 -14.87 18.52 -7.50
CA PRO A 78 -15.63 17.77 -6.50
C PRO A 78 -16.89 17.15 -7.08
N SER A 79 -17.09 15.87 -6.84
CA SER A 79 -18.27 15.12 -7.30
C SER A 79 -19.47 15.29 -6.38
N GLY A 80 -19.25 15.82 -5.17
CA GLY A 80 -20.24 15.87 -4.09
C GLY A 80 -20.48 14.53 -3.40
N LYS A 81 -19.76 13.47 -3.78
CA LYS A 81 -19.85 12.13 -3.18
C LYS A 81 -18.79 11.90 -2.13
N LYS A 82 -19.14 11.16 -1.08
CA LYS A 82 -18.28 10.80 0.05
C LYS A 82 -18.16 9.29 0.18
N VAL A 83 -16.96 8.78 0.22
CA VAL A 83 -16.70 7.32 0.29
C VAL A 83 -15.87 6.99 1.53
N ALA A 84 -16.32 6.00 2.30
CA ALA A 84 -15.56 5.40 3.38
C ALA A 84 -14.76 4.20 2.83
N VAL A 85 -13.49 4.12 3.19
CA VAL A 85 -12.61 3.00 2.87
C VAL A 85 -12.20 2.33 4.18
N VAL A 86 -12.53 1.06 4.34
CA VAL A 86 -12.23 0.29 5.55
C VAL A 86 -10.96 -0.53 5.34
N GLY A 87 -9.92 -0.14 6.06
CA GLY A 87 -8.58 -0.70 5.96
C GLY A 87 -7.64 0.12 5.07
N SER A 88 -6.42 0.32 5.56
CA SER A 88 -5.34 1.07 4.90
C SER A 88 -4.28 0.18 4.24
N GLY A 89 -4.58 -1.09 4.01
CA GLY A 89 -3.72 -1.97 3.22
C GLY A 89 -3.61 -1.53 1.76
N PRO A 90 -2.86 -2.27 0.92
CA PRO A 90 -2.64 -1.88 -0.49
C PRO A 90 -3.94 -1.66 -1.26
N ALA A 91 -4.99 -2.46 -1.01
CA ALA A 91 -6.29 -2.30 -1.65
C ALA A 91 -6.96 -0.98 -1.25
N GLY A 92 -7.00 -0.68 0.07
CA GLY A 92 -7.61 0.54 0.59
C GLY A 92 -6.88 1.81 0.16
N LEU A 93 -5.54 1.81 0.23
CA LEU A 93 -4.73 2.95 -0.21
C LEU A 93 -4.92 3.24 -1.70
N THR A 94 -4.91 2.20 -2.55
CA THR A 94 -5.12 2.35 -4.00
C THR A 94 -6.52 2.87 -4.30
N ALA A 95 -7.57 2.24 -3.70
CA ALA A 95 -8.95 2.67 -3.90
C ALA A 95 -9.16 4.13 -3.45
N ALA A 96 -8.62 4.50 -2.29
CA ALA A 96 -8.74 5.87 -1.76
C ALA A 96 -8.05 6.89 -2.67
N ALA A 97 -6.83 6.59 -3.15
CA ALA A 97 -6.12 7.46 -4.07
C ALA A 97 -6.89 7.68 -5.38
N ASP A 98 -7.44 6.62 -5.95
CA ASP A 98 -8.18 6.71 -7.21
C ASP A 98 -9.52 7.45 -7.03
N LEU A 99 -10.23 7.20 -5.94
CA LEU A 99 -11.48 7.90 -5.61
C LEU A 99 -11.27 9.42 -5.46
N VAL A 100 -10.21 9.83 -4.77
CA VAL A 100 -9.88 11.27 -4.65
C VAL A 100 -9.49 11.87 -6.00
N LYS A 101 -8.72 11.15 -6.82
CA LYS A 101 -8.39 11.58 -8.19
C LYS A 101 -9.65 11.74 -9.07
N MET A 102 -10.73 11.02 -8.77
CA MET A 102 -12.05 11.16 -9.42
C MET A 102 -12.91 12.28 -8.82
N GLY A 103 -12.45 12.95 -7.76
CA GLY A 103 -13.12 14.06 -7.11
C GLY A 103 -14.08 13.66 -5.98
N HIS A 104 -13.99 12.42 -5.49
CA HIS A 104 -14.77 11.98 -4.34
C HIS A 104 -14.07 12.34 -3.03
N ALA A 105 -14.81 12.84 -2.04
CA ALA A 105 -14.30 12.97 -0.68
C ALA A 105 -14.10 11.56 -0.09
N THR A 106 -12.88 11.25 0.37
CA THR A 106 -12.54 9.89 0.78
C THR A 106 -11.90 9.87 2.15
N THR A 107 -12.42 9.01 3.03
CA THR A 107 -11.87 8.78 4.38
C THR A 107 -11.49 7.30 4.53
N ILE A 108 -10.27 7.03 4.90
CA ILE A 108 -9.80 5.69 5.29
C ILE A 108 -10.03 5.52 6.80
N PHE A 109 -10.63 4.40 7.18
CA PHE A 109 -10.75 3.93 8.57
C PHE A 109 -9.81 2.74 8.76
N GLU A 110 -8.76 2.93 9.55
CA GLU A 110 -7.76 1.91 9.85
C GLU A 110 -7.92 1.46 11.31
N ALA A 111 -8.02 0.14 11.51
CA ALA A 111 -8.20 -0.44 12.83
C ALA A 111 -6.97 -0.29 13.74
N LEU A 112 -5.79 -0.21 13.15
CA LEU A 112 -4.52 -0.17 13.86
C LEU A 112 -3.99 1.27 13.96
N HIS A 113 -2.95 1.44 14.79
CA HIS A 113 -2.36 2.75 15.10
C HIS A 113 -1.39 3.26 14.02
N VAL A 114 -1.11 2.45 12.99
CA VAL A 114 -0.29 2.86 11.82
C VAL A 114 -0.97 2.39 10.54
N ALA A 115 -1.02 3.26 9.54
CA ALA A 115 -1.56 2.92 8.23
C ALA A 115 -0.57 2.09 7.40
N GLY A 116 -1.12 1.25 6.50
CA GLY A 116 -0.34 0.42 5.59
C GLY A 116 -0.75 -1.05 5.60
N GLY A 117 -1.51 -1.49 6.61
CA GLY A 117 -1.94 -2.88 6.72
C GLY A 117 -0.77 -3.87 6.64
N VAL A 118 -0.89 -4.94 5.84
CA VAL A 118 0.16 -5.95 5.67
C VAL A 118 1.51 -5.38 5.23
N LEU A 119 1.53 -4.25 4.54
CA LEU A 119 2.76 -3.59 4.11
C LEU A 119 3.60 -3.13 5.32
N MET A 120 2.92 -2.68 6.36
CA MET A 120 3.53 -2.22 7.60
C MET A 120 3.78 -3.38 8.57
N TYR A 121 2.79 -4.23 8.79
CA TYR A 121 2.80 -5.24 9.84
C TYR A 121 3.31 -6.61 9.39
N GLY A 122 3.09 -6.99 8.12
CA GLY A 122 3.33 -8.36 7.65
C GLY A 122 4.59 -8.54 6.82
N ILE A 123 5.10 -7.52 6.16
CA ILE A 123 6.28 -7.63 5.31
C ILE A 123 7.53 -7.21 6.10
N PRO A 124 8.59 -8.05 6.16
CA PRO A 124 9.82 -7.69 6.87
C PRO A 124 10.51 -6.43 6.32
N GLU A 125 11.18 -5.69 7.21
CA GLU A 125 11.90 -4.45 6.90
C GLU A 125 12.90 -4.61 5.74
N PHE A 126 13.66 -5.70 5.72
CA PHE A 126 14.67 -5.96 4.68
C PHE A 126 14.06 -6.14 3.29
N ARG A 127 12.78 -6.50 3.18
CA ARG A 127 12.07 -6.63 1.91
C ARG A 127 11.32 -5.37 1.52
N LEU A 128 10.66 -4.74 2.48
CA LEU A 128 9.92 -3.49 2.29
C LEU A 128 10.20 -2.55 3.47
N PRO A 129 11.16 -1.62 3.32
CA PRO A 129 11.46 -0.63 4.33
C PRO A 129 10.22 0.18 4.72
N LYS A 130 10.04 0.42 6.03
CA LYS A 130 8.83 1.08 6.54
C LYS A 130 8.75 2.55 6.16
N ASP A 131 9.90 3.19 5.94
CA ASP A 131 9.97 4.55 5.41
C ASP A 131 9.38 4.68 4.00
N VAL A 132 9.56 3.64 3.16
CA VAL A 132 8.91 3.57 1.83
C VAL A 132 7.41 3.47 1.97
N VAL A 133 6.91 2.59 2.86
CA VAL A 133 5.48 2.45 3.12
C VAL A 133 4.88 3.77 3.62
N GLN A 134 5.54 4.40 4.60
CA GLN A 134 5.10 5.69 5.14
C GLN A 134 5.10 6.78 4.06
N GLY A 135 6.08 6.79 3.17
CA GLY A 135 6.15 7.71 2.03
C GLY A 135 4.94 7.58 1.11
N GLU A 136 4.54 6.34 0.78
CA GLU A 136 3.36 6.08 -0.06
C GLU A 136 2.05 6.43 0.66
N VAL A 137 1.94 6.14 1.96
CA VAL A 137 0.78 6.57 2.78
C VAL A 137 0.68 8.09 2.80
N ASN A 138 1.79 8.80 3.01
CA ASN A 138 1.84 10.26 3.00
C ASN A 138 1.45 10.83 1.62
N TYR A 139 1.91 10.19 0.55
CA TYR A 139 1.49 10.55 -0.79
C TYR A 139 -0.04 10.45 -0.96
N VAL A 140 -0.64 9.32 -0.57
CA VAL A 140 -2.10 9.14 -0.64
C VAL A 140 -2.84 10.18 0.19
N ALA A 141 -2.37 10.48 1.40
CA ALA A 141 -2.92 11.53 2.25
C ALA A 141 -2.80 12.92 1.59
N SER A 142 -1.68 13.21 0.92
CA SER A 142 -1.45 14.49 0.23
C SER A 142 -2.39 14.73 -0.95
N LEU A 143 -3.01 13.67 -1.50
CA LEU A 143 -4.07 13.78 -2.51
C LEU A 143 -5.38 14.34 -1.94
N GLY A 144 -5.52 14.39 -0.62
CA GLY A 144 -6.72 14.84 0.08
C GLY A 144 -7.52 13.71 0.75
N VAL A 145 -6.93 12.52 0.88
CA VAL A 145 -7.52 11.41 1.65
C VAL A 145 -7.37 11.69 3.14
N GLU A 146 -8.48 11.66 3.87
CA GLU A 146 -8.47 11.66 5.33
C GLU A 146 -8.16 10.25 5.84
N VAL A 147 -7.22 10.09 6.78
CA VAL A 147 -6.89 8.80 7.40
C VAL A 147 -7.20 8.84 8.89
N LYS A 148 -8.13 7.97 9.33
CA LYS A 148 -8.52 7.80 10.73
C LYS A 148 -7.95 6.48 11.24
N LEU A 149 -6.92 6.57 12.06
CA LEU A 149 -6.32 5.45 12.76
C LEU A 149 -7.17 5.04 13.97
N ASP A 150 -6.86 3.89 14.56
CA ASP A 150 -7.55 3.34 15.75
C ASP A 150 -9.07 3.25 15.60
N SER A 151 -9.54 3.06 14.36
CA SER A 151 -10.95 3.12 13.97
C SER A 151 -11.46 1.77 13.47
N VAL A 152 -11.90 0.95 14.42
CA VAL A 152 -12.37 -0.43 14.14
C VAL A 152 -13.81 -0.40 13.65
N VAL A 153 -14.00 -0.43 12.33
CA VAL A 153 -15.33 -0.55 11.72
C VAL A 153 -15.93 -1.93 12.05
N GLY A 154 -17.20 -1.92 12.45
CA GLY A 154 -17.90 -3.10 12.99
C GLY A 154 -17.84 -3.20 14.52
N LYS A 155 -17.05 -2.35 15.19
CA LYS A 155 -17.00 -2.25 16.67
C LYS A 155 -17.25 -0.82 17.14
N LEU A 156 -16.43 0.12 16.67
CA LEU A 156 -16.53 1.53 17.03
C LEU A 156 -17.62 2.24 16.23
N VAL A 157 -17.73 1.90 14.97
CA VAL A 157 -18.72 2.40 14.02
C VAL A 157 -19.13 1.27 13.09
N THR A 158 -20.40 1.13 12.80
CA THR A 158 -20.94 0.14 11.86
C THR A 158 -21.01 0.70 10.44
N ILE A 159 -21.15 -0.17 9.44
CA ILE A 159 -21.37 0.25 8.04
C ILE A 159 -22.64 1.07 7.90
N ASP A 160 -23.73 0.66 8.60
CA ASP A 160 -25.00 1.37 8.56
C ASP A 160 -24.91 2.75 9.19
N GLU A 161 -24.08 2.93 10.21
CA GLU A 161 -23.79 4.24 10.79
C GLU A 161 -22.99 5.12 9.82
N LEU A 162 -21.96 4.58 9.17
CA LEU A 162 -21.24 5.33 8.15
C LEU A 162 -22.15 5.82 7.02
N LEU A 163 -23.06 4.97 6.53
CA LEU A 163 -24.03 5.37 5.51
C LEU A 163 -25.00 6.44 6.03
N ARG A 164 -25.45 6.35 7.29
CA ARG A 164 -26.28 7.38 7.93
C ARG A 164 -25.53 8.70 8.16
N ASP A 165 -24.22 8.63 8.40
CA ASP A 165 -23.34 9.78 8.59
C ASP A 165 -22.94 10.46 7.27
N GLY A 166 -23.60 10.08 6.18
CA GLY A 166 -23.51 10.74 4.89
C GLY A 166 -22.41 10.22 3.97
N TYR A 167 -21.86 9.01 4.21
CA TYR A 167 -21.09 8.32 3.22
C TYR A 167 -22.03 7.71 2.18
N ASP A 168 -21.76 7.95 0.89
CA ASP A 168 -22.54 7.41 -0.24
C ASP A 168 -22.21 5.95 -0.51
N ALA A 169 -21.00 5.52 -0.16
CA ALA A 169 -20.53 4.14 -0.35
C ALA A 169 -19.44 3.77 0.67
N VAL A 170 -19.31 2.48 0.90
CA VAL A 170 -18.25 1.90 1.74
C VAL A 170 -17.47 0.86 0.93
N PHE A 171 -16.15 1.04 0.84
CA PHE A 171 -15.23 0.05 0.27
C PHE A 171 -14.62 -0.78 1.40
N LEU A 172 -14.70 -2.11 1.30
CA LEU A 172 -14.15 -3.03 2.29
C LEU A 172 -12.81 -3.60 1.82
N GLY A 173 -11.72 -3.11 2.41
CA GLY A 173 -10.35 -3.54 2.16
C GLY A 173 -9.67 -4.09 3.42
N THR A 174 -10.38 -4.88 4.22
CA THR A 174 -9.98 -5.33 5.57
C THR A 174 -8.82 -6.32 5.59
N GLY A 175 -8.46 -6.90 4.45
CA GLY A 175 -7.40 -7.90 4.34
C GLY A 175 -7.79 -9.25 4.98
N ALA A 176 -6.78 -10.13 5.12
CA ALA A 176 -6.90 -11.46 5.70
C ALA A 176 -6.03 -11.55 6.97
N GLY A 177 -6.40 -10.80 8.02
CA GLY A 177 -5.64 -10.70 9.26
C GLY A 177 -5.66 -11.95 10.15
N LEU A 178 -6.64 -12.87 9.93
CA LEU A 178 -6.71 -14.10 10.70
C LEU A 178 -5.73 -15.15 10.15
N PRO A 179 -4.89 -15.76 11.00
CA PRO A 179 -3.97 -16.79 10.57
C PRO A 179 -4.69 -18.06 10.15
N MET A 180 -4.17 -18.75 9.15
CA MET A 180 -4.55 -20.12 8.83
C MET A 180 -3.66 -21.07 9.63
N PHE A 181 -4.29 -21.94 10.43
CA PHE A 181 -3.60 -22.98 11.18
C PHE A 181 -3.43 -24.23 10.31
N LEU A 182 -2.31 -24.93 10.50
CA LEU A 182 -1.97 -26.15 9.74
C LEU A 182 -2.65 -27.39 10.33
N ASN A 183 -3.18 -27.31 11.55
CA ASN A 183 -3.78 -28.40 12.33
C ASN A 183 -2.82 -29.59 12.54
N ILE A 184 -1.56 -29.29 12.84
CA ILE A 184 -0.52 -30.26 13.15
C ILE A 184 -0.24 -30.34 14.66
N PRO A 185 0.22 -31.49 15.17
CA PRO A 185 0.58 -31.63 16.58
C PRO A 185 1.65 -30.62 17.00
N GLY A 186 1.44 -29.96 18.15
CA GLY A 186 2.38 -29.00 18.71
C GLY A 186 2.18 -27.54 18.27
N GLU A 187 1.27 -27.26 17.34
CA GLU A 187 1.00 -25.92 16.86
C GLU A 187 0.54 -24.95 17.97
N ASN A 188 -0.05 -25.50 19.04
CA ASN A 188 -0.52 -24.74 20.21
C ASN A 188 0.50 -24.66 21.37
N PHE A 189 1.74 -25.10 21.18
CA PHE A 189 2.76 -25.03 22.22
C PHE A 189 3.27 -23.61 22.40
N LYS A 190 3.73 -23.28 23.61
CA LYS A 190 4.40 -22.00 23.90
C LYS A 190 5.65 -21.86 23.00
N GLY A 191 5.80 -20.69 22.39
CA GLY A 191 6.90 -20.40 21.48
C GLY A 191 6.62 -20.79 20.02
N VAL A 192 5.45 -21.39 19.74
CA VAL A 192 4.96 -21.60 18.37
C VAL A 192 4.00 -20.48 18.01
N TYR A 193 4.27 -19.78 16.94
CA TYR A 193 3.50 -18.63 16.47
C TYR A 193 3.06 -18.82 15.03
N SER A 194 1.89 -18.30 14.69
CA SER A 194 1.56 -18.11 13.27
C SER A 194 2.48 -17.09 12.65
N ALA A 195 2.70 -17.18 11.33
CA ALA A 195 3.52 -16.21 10.61
C ALA A 195 3.00 -14.77 10.78
N ASN A 196 1.67 -14.58 10.72
CA ASN A 196 1.05 -13.27 10.90
C ASN A 196 1.34 -12.69 12.30
N GLU A 197 1.19 -13.49 13.35
CA GLU A 197 1.46 -13.04 14.70
C GLU A 197 2.93 -12.68 14.90
N TYR A 198 3.83 -13.57 14.47
CA TYR A 198 5.27 -13.34 14.59
C TYR A 198 5.71 -12.10 13.84
N LEU A 199 5.31 -11.96 12.56
CA LEU A 199 5.68 -10.81 11.74
C LEU A 199 5.08 -9.50 12.27
N THR A 200 3.85 -9.53 12.77
CA THR A 200 3.23 -8.34 13.38
C THR A 200 4.05 -7.89 14.59
N ARG A 201 4.43 -8.80 15.47
CA ARG A 201 5.28 -8.49 16.64
C ARG A 201 6.64 -7.91 16.21
N VAL A 202 7.34 -8.59 15.29
CA VAL A 202 8.67 -8.15 14.82
C VAL A 202 8.61 -6.75 14.20
N ASN A 203 7.61 -6.48 13.37
CA ASN A 203 7.51 -5.20 12.67
C ASN A 203 7.00 -4.07 13.58
N LEU A 204 5.96 -4.32 14.40
CA LEU A 204 5.41 -3.31 15.32
C LEU A 204 6.37 -2.92 16.44
N MET A 205 7.06 -3.91 17.00
CA MET A 205 8.00 -3.70 18.09
C MET A 205 9.39 -3.32 17.57
N GLU A 206 9.54 -3.19 16.28
CA GLU A 206 10.80 -2.81 15.62
C GLU A 206 11.99 -3.68 16.02
N ALA A 207 11.76 -4.99 16.28
CA ALA A 207 12.78 -5.90 16.73
C ALA A 207 13.99 -5.97 15.76
N TYR A 208 13.80 -5.65 14.49
CA TYR A 208 14.86 -5.55 13.52
C TYR A 208 15.85 -4.39 13.80
N LYS A 209 15.52 -3.45 14.67
CA LYS A 209 16.42 -2.38 15.13
C LYS A 209 17.30 -2.79 16.30
N GLY A 210 17.21 -4.05 16.77
CA GLY A 210 17.95 -4.52 17.93
C GLY A 210 17.51 -3.89 19.25
N SER A 211 16.25 -3.47 19.36
CA SER A 211 15.66 -2.99 20.61
C SER A 211 15.52 -4.16 21.61
N GLU A 212 15.65 -3.87 22.91
CA GLU A 212 15.45 -4.86 23.98
C GLU A 212 13.97 -5.26 24.14
N SER A 213 13.10 -4.88 23.21
CA SER A 213 11.69 -5.18 23.25
C SER A 213 11.45 -6.68 23.08
N PRO A 214 10.74 -7.35 23.98
CA PRO A 214 10.45 -8.77 23.84
C PRO A 214 9.55 -9.00 22.62
N THR A 215 10.03 -9.76 21.67
CA THR A 215 9.25 -10.25 20.51
C THR A 215 8.47 -11.51 20.88
#